data_fe4a02cf4aeabcb17e3e93e7173e7f33
#
_entry.id   fe4a02cf4aeabcb17e3e93e7173e7f33
#
_cell.length_a   1.000
_cell.length_b   1.000
_cell.length_c   1.000
_cell.angle_alpha   90.00
_cell.angle_beta   90.00
_cell.angle_gamma   90.00
#
_symmetry.space_group_name_H-M   'P 1'
#
loop_
_entity.id
_entity.type
_entity.pdbx_description
1 polymer ?
#
loop_
_entity_poly.entity_id
_entity_poly.type
_entity_poly.pdbx_seq_one_letter_code
_entity_poly.pdbx_strand_id
1 'polypeptide(L)'
;HIPLFFFLSGVVFNGHKPINRFLGDEAKRMIVPYYCWAFFYFVLFKLLVQIVRGQSVNIGNDVYTYLTMGRKDTIWFLSALLFVQVMAYIFLRLVKNNKALLMFFALLLFSICYLFFYKRGIHNFWMNADAAMMALPFFALGYNYRYYRTDIEAKLLHGGWAYWLLFITLSLANIGLGYLNYHLTGVQVDMF
;
A
#
# COMPACT_ATOMS: atom_id res chain seq x y z
N HIS A 1 0.56 8.47 -5.74
CA HIS A 1 -0.81 7.90 -5.90
C HIS A 1 -1.03 6.64 -5.05
N ILE A 2 0.02 5.88 -4.73
CA ILE A 2 -0.07 4.63 -3.97
C ILE A 2 -0.65 4.80 -2.56
N PRO A 3 -0.31 5.83 -1.75
CA PRO A 3 -0.94 6.07 -0.46
C PRO A 3 -2.47 6.21 -0.53
N LEU A 4 -2.98 6.80 -1.63
CA LEU A 4 -4.42 6.93 -1.85
C LEU A 4 -5.10 5.56 -2.03
N PHE A 5 -4.46 4.62 -2.72
CA PHE A 5 -4.98 3.25 -2.86
C PHE A 5 -5.08 2.53 -1.52
N PHE A 6 -4.08 2.68 -0.64
CA PHE A 6 -4.14 2.12 0.70
C PHE A 6 -5.24 2.76 1.53
N PHE A 7 -5.40 4.09 1.45
CA PHE A 7 -6.49 4.80 2.10
C PHE A 7 -7.86 4.30 1.62
N LEU A 8 -8.11 4.27 0.31
CA LEU A 8 -9.37 3.79 -0.26
C LEU A 8 -9.64 2.32 0.09
N SER A 9 -8.61 1.48 0.10
CA SER A 9 -8.73 0.10 0.58
C SER A 9 -9.18 0.04 2.03
N GLY A 10 -8.66 0.91 2.90
CA GLY A 10 -9.11 1.04 4.28
C GLY A 10 -10.60 1.45 4.39
N VAL A 11 -11.04 2.39 3.55
CA VAL A 11 -12.45 2.86 3.53
C VAL A 11 -13.41 1.71 3.22
N VAL A 12 -13.06 0.85 2.26
CA VAL A 12 -13.95 -0.27 1.84
C VAL A 12 -13.73 -1.56 2.64
N PHE A 13 -12.72 -1.59 3.50
CA PHE A 13 -12.32 -2.78 4.24
C PHE A 13 -13.38 -3.23 5.24
N ASN A 14 -13.67 -4.53 5.28
CA ASN A 14 -14.60 -5.13 6.23
C ASN A 14 -13.90 -6.13 7.16
N GLY A 15 -13.44 -5.64 8.32
CA GLY A 15 -12.77 -6.44 9.34
C GLY A 15 -13.67 -7.39 10.15
N HIS A 16 -15.00 -7.31 9.96
CA HIS A 16 -15.96 -8.14 10.74
C HIS A 16 -16.24 -9.51 10.10
N LYS A 17 -15.75 -9.77 8.89
CA LYS A 17 -15.97 -11.05 8.20
C LYS A 17 -15.32 -12.21 8.97
N PRO A 18 -15.92 -13.41 8.95
CA PRO A 18 -15.25 -14.61 9.45
C PRO A 18 -13.98 -14.91 8.65
N ILE A 19 -12.97 -15.48 9.32
CA ILE A 19 -11.63 -15.65 8.75
C ILE A 19 -11.62 -16.42 7.42
N ASN A 20 -12.40 -17.49 7.32
CA ASN A 20 -12.45 -18.31 6.11
C ASN A 20 -13.01 -17.51 4.91
N ARG A 21 -14.02 -16.66 5.15
CA ARG A 21 -14.58 -15.79 4.13
C ARG A 21 -13.63 -14.65 3.77
N PHE A 22 -12.95 -14.08 4.76
CA PHE A 22 -11.95 -13.07 4.54
C PHE A 22 -10.82 -13.58 3.66
N LEU A 23 -10.21 -14.71 4.02
CA LEU A 23 -9.11 -15.30 3.24
C LEU A 23 -9.54 -15.69 1.82
N GLY A 24 -10.74 -16.25 1.66
CA GLY A 24 -11.26 -16.60 0.34
C GLY A 24 -11.54 -15.38 -0.55
N ASP A 25 -12.07 -14.30 0.03
CA ASP A 25 -12.33 -13.06 -0.70
C ASP A 25 -11.01 -12.38 -1.12
N GLU A 26 -10.01 -12.32 -0.21
CA GLU A 26 -8.72 -11.69 -0.49
C GLU A 26 -7.88 -12.52 -1.48
N ALA A 27 -7.94 -13.83 -1.40
CA ALA A 27 -7.32 -14.70 -2.39
C ALA A 27 -7.87 -14.40 -3.80
N LYS A 28 -9.17 -14.32 -3.96
CA LYS A 28 -9.81 -14.03 -5.26
C LYS A 28 -9.52 -12.61 -5.75
N ARG A 29 -9.46 -11.63 -4.84
CA ARG A 29 -9.29 -10.22 -5.21
C ARG A 29 -7.86 -9.82 -5.49
N MET A 30 -6.90 -10.46 -4.82
CA MET A 30 -5.49 -10.04 -4.86
C MET A 30 -4.55 -11.14 -5.33
N ILE A 31 -4.64 -12.35 -4.77
CA ILE A 31 -3.70 -13.42 -5.11
C ILE A 31 -3.92 -13.89 -6.54
N VAL A 32 -5.17 -14.13 -6.94
CA VAL A 32 -5.47 -14.57 -8.31
C VAL A 32 -5.08 -13.50 -9.34
N PRO A 33 -5.49 -12.22 -9.23
CA PRO A 33 -5.03 -11.19 -10.17
C PRO A 33 -3.51 -11.02 -10.16
N TYR A 34 -2.86 -11.10 -9.00
CA TYR A 34 -1.41 -11.01 -8.91
C TYR A 34 -0.73 -12.07 -9.79
N TYR A 35 -1.08 -13.35 -9.61
CA TYR A 35 -0.46 -14.42 -10.40
C TYR A 35 -0.89 -14.40 -11.87
N CYS A 36 -2.12 -14.00 -12.17
CA CYS A 36 -2.54 -13.80 -13.56
C CYS A 36 -1.69 -12.73 -14.25
N TRP A 37 -1.50 -11.57 -13.62
CA TRP A 37 -0.66 -10.49 -14.15
C TRP A 37 0.82 -10.88 -14.21
N ALA A 38 1.34 -11.55 -13.19
CA ALA A 38 2.71 -12.04 -13.17
C ALA A 38 2.95 -13.02 -14.32
N PHE A 39 2.03 -13.94 -14.56
CA PHE A 39 2.11 -14.88 -15.69
C PHE A 39 2.06 -14.15 -17.05
N PHE A 40 1.12 -13.24 -17.19
CA PHE A 40 0.94 -12.47 -18.43
C PHE A 40 2.16 -11.61 -18.74
N TYR A 41 2.68 -10.92 -17.73
CA TYR A 41 3.87 -10.11 -17.85
C TYR A 41 5.12 -10.93 -18.18
N PHE A 42 5.29 -12.06 -17.49
CA PHE A 42 6.41 -12.96 -17.72
C PHE A 42 6.36 -13.58 -19.12
N VAL A 43 5.22 -14.18 -19.51
CA VAL A 43 5.10 -14.90 -20.79
C VAL A 43 5.08 -13.94 -21.98
N LEU A 44 4.25 -12.89 -21.92
CA LEU A 44 4.11 -12.00 -23.08
C LEU A 44 5.22 -10.97 -23.19
N PHE A 45 5.63 -10.38 -22.09
CA PHE A 45 6.57 -9.27 -22.18
C PHE A 45 8.03 -9.74 -22.14
N LYS A 46 8.43 -10.53 -21.15
CA LYS A 46 9.83 -10.94 -21.00
C LYS A 46 10.30 -11.95 -22.03
N LEU A 47 9.49 -12.97 -22.32
CA LEU A 47 9.83 -13.93 -23.37
C LEU A 47 9.87 -13.26 -24.76
N LEU A 48 8.92 -12.38 -25.06
CA LEU A 48 8.95 -11.62 -26.31
C LEU A 48 10.17 -10.71 -26.41
N VAL A 49 10.53 -10.00 -25.36
CA VAL A 49 11.73 -9.14 -25.32
C VAL A 49 13.00 -9.98 -25.50
N GLN A 50 13.06 -11.17 -24.88
CA GLN A 50 14.19 -12.09 -25.06
C GLN A 50 14.30 -12.55 -26.52
N ILE A 51 13.20 -12.96 -27.14
CA ILE A 51 13.18 -13.45 -28.52
C ILE A 51 13.51 -12.32 -29.49
N VAL A 52 12.92 -11.13 -29.33
CA VAL A 52 13.06 -10.02 -30.27
C VAL A 52 14.37 -9.25 -30.11
N ARG A 53 14.86 -9.07 -28.89
CA ARG A 53 16.05 -8.26 -28.59
C ARG A 53 17.29 -9.08 -28.25
N GLY A 54 17.20 -10.41 -28.18
CA GLY A 54 18.34 -11.27 -27.85
C GLY A 54 18.90 -11.07 -26.44
N GLN A 55 18.18 -10.39 -25.56
CA GLN A 55 18.64 -10.13 -24.20
C GLN A 55 18.50 -11.37 -23.34
N SER A 56 19.56 -11.75 -22.64
CA SER A 56 19.51 -12.87 -21.69
C SER A 56 18.60 -12.52 -20.48
N VAL A 57 17.52 -13.26 -20.31
CA VAL A 57 16.64 -13.15 -19.15
C VAL A 57 16.96 -14.25 -18.16
N ASN A 58 17.21 -13.90 -16.92
CA ASN A 58 17.39 -14.89 -15.85
C ASN A 58 16.01 -15.42 -15.40
N ILE A 59 15.47 -16.37 -16.16
CA ILE A 59 14.15 -16.95 -15.97
C ILE A 59 13.97 -17.48 -14.54
N GLY A 60 14.99 -18.15 -13.98
CA GLY A 60 14.90 -18.74 -12.64
C GLY A 60 14.71 -17.70 -11.55
N ASN A 61 15.47 -16.61 -11.58
CA ASN A 61 15.34 -15.53 -10.61
C ASN A 61 14.02 -14.76 -10.75
N ASP A 62 13.53 -14.61 -11.97
CA ASP A 62 12.25 -13.94 -12.21
C ASP A 62 11.07 -14.80 -11.71
N VAL A 63 11.06 -16.08 -12.02
CA VAL A 63 10.04 -17.03 -11.50
C VAL A 63 10.06 -17.05 -9.98
N TYR A 64 11.25 -17.15 -9.36
CA TYR A 64 11.37 -17.09 -7.91
C TYR A 64 10.78 -15.80 -7.34
N THR A 65 11.09 -14.65 -7.94
CA THR A 65 10.60 -13.35 -7.47
C THR A 65 9.08 -13.24 -7.58
N TYR A 66 8.47 -13.74 -8.66
CA TYR A 66 7.02 -13.74 -8.80
C TYR A 66 6.34 -14.72 -7.86
N LEU A 67 6.90 -15.92 -7.65
CA LEU A 67 6.35 -16.89 -6.71
C LEU A 67 6.39 -16.39 -5.26
N THR A 68 7.45 -15.69 -4.89
CA THR A 68 7.60 -15.11 -3.54
C THR A 68 6.94 -13.76 -3.36
N MET A 69 6.19 -13.27 -4.37
CA MET A 69 5.61 -11.92 -4.38
C MET A 69 6.64 -10.83 -4.06
N GLY A 70 7.87 -11.00 -4.54
CA GLY A 70 8.99 -10.09 -4.31
C GLY A 70 8.77 -8.71 -4.95
N ARG A 71 9.63 -7.75 -4.56
CA ARG A 71 9.59 -6.38 -5.08
C ARG A 71 10.18 -6.35 -6.49
N LYS A 72 9.33 -6.61 -7.48
CA LYS A 72 9.67 -6.50 -8.89
C LYS A 72 8.48 -5.94 -9.66
N ASP A 73 8.78 -5.06 -10.60
CA ASP A 73 7.80 -4.48 -11.50
C ASP A 73 6.63 -3.73 -10.79
N THR A 74 5.61 -3.39 -11.55
CA THR A 74 4.49 -2.54 -11.10
C THR A 74 3.53 -3.24 -10.12
N ILE A 75 3.54 -4.58 -10.04
CA ILE A 75 2.56 -5.36 -9.26
C ILE A 75 2.93 -5.56 -7.78
N TRP A 76 4.10 -5.07 -7.35
CA TRP A 76 4.56 -5.19 -5.96
C TRP A 76 3.55 -4.60 -4.95
N PHE A 77 2.83 -3.54 -5.35
CA PHE A 77 1.88 -2.88 -4.46
C PHE A 77 0.71 -3.79 -4.08
N LEU A 78 0.35 -4.76 -4.93
CA LEU A 78 -0.75 -5.69 -4.67
C LEU A 78 -0.40 -6.67 -3.55
N SER A 79 0.85 -7.14 -3.51
CA SER A 79 1.35 -7.97 -2.40
C SER A 79 1.44 -7.16 -1.09
N ALA A 80 1.91 -5.92 -1.16
CA ALA A 80 1.93 -5.02 0.00
C ALA A 80 0.51 -4.74 0.52
N LEU A 81 -0.45 -4.53 -0.39
CA LEU A 81 -1.85 -4.29 -0.03
C LEU A 81 -2.49 -5.51 0.65
N LEU A 82 -2.23 -6.72 0.12
CA LEU A 82 -2.66 -7.97 0.77
C LEU A 82 -2.11 -8.06 2.19
N PHE A 83 -0.82 -7.75 2.36
CA PHE A 83 -0.17 -7.82 3.67
C PHE A 83 -0.76 -6.80 4.65
N VAL A 84 -1.02 -5.56 4.21
CA VAL A 84 -1.70 -4.52 5.00
C VAL A 84 -3.07 -5.00 5.47
N GLN A 85 -3.87 -5.59 4.58
CA GLN A 85 -5.22 -6.05 4.93
C GLN A 85 -5.19 -7.23 5.91
N VAL A 86 -4.26 -8.17 5.72
CA VAL A 86 -4.07 -9.28 6.67
C VAL A 86 -3.64 -8.77 8.04
N MET A 87 -2.66 -7.87 8.09
CA MET A 87 -2.22 -7.24 9.34
C MET A 87 -3.36 -6.50 10.02
N ALA A 88 -4.08 -5.64 9.30
CA ALA A 88 -5.21 -4.89 9.83
C ALA A 88 -6.33 -5.82 10.35
N TYR A 89 -6.61 -6.91 9.61
CA TYR A 89 -7.58 -7.91 10.04
C TYR A 89 -7.21 -8.56 11.37
N ILE A 90 -5.97 -9.05 11.49
CA ILE A 90 -5.45 -9.67 12.71
C ILE A 90 -5.52 -8.66 13.87
N PHE A 91 -5.07 -7.43 13.62
CA PHE A 91 -5.07 -6.36 14.63
C PHE A 91 -6.45 -6.04 15.15
N LEU A 92 -7.40 -5.79 14.25
CA LEU A 92 -8.78 -5.50 14.63
C LEU A 92 -9.40 -6.61 15.49
N ARG A 93 -9.04 -7.86 15.20
CA ARG A 93 -9.48 -9.00 16.02
C ARG A 93 -8.85 -8.98 17.42
N LEU A 94 -7.56 -8.72 17.51
CA LEU A 94 -6.84 -8.67 18.80
C LEU A 94 -7.33 -7.52 19.68
N VAL A 95 -7.59 -6.35 19.10
CA VAL A 95 -8.02 -5.15 19.84
C VAL A 95 -9.54 -4.98 19.88
N LYS A 96 -10.31 -6.04 19.65
CA LYS A 96 -11.80 -6.03 19.69
C LYS A 96 -12.40 -4.88 18.86
N ASN A 97 -11.88 -4.66 17.66
CA ASN A 97 -12.29 -3.60 16.73
C ASN A 97 -12.09 -2.16 17.25
N ASN A 98 -11.16 -1.94 18.16
CA ASN A 98 -10.84 -0.59 18.62
C ASN A 98 -10.03 0.16 17.55
N LYS A 99 -10.66 1.17 16.97
CA LYS A 99 -10.14 1.96 15.85
C LYS A 99 -8.92 2.81 16.25
N ALA A 100 -8.94 3.37 17.47
CA ALA A 100 -7.83 4.18 17.97
C ALA A 100 -6.58 3.33 18.17
N LEU A 101 -6.74 2.11 18.71
CA LEU A 101 -5.64 1.17 18.86
C LEU A 101 -5.08 0.71 17.52
N LEU A 102 -5.92 0.52 16.49
CA LEU A 102 -5.44 0.23 15.14
C LEU A 102 -4.54 1.35 14.61
N MET A 103 -4.96 2.62 14.79
CA MET A 103 -4.16 3.77 14.37
C MET A 103 -2.86 3.87 15.13
N PHE A 104 -2.90 3.74 16.45
CA PHE A 104 -1.70 3.75 17.28
C PHE A 104 -0.71 2.68 16.83
N PHE A 105 -1.19 1.49 16.59
CA PHE A 105 -0.37 0.38 16.13
C PHE A 105 0.21 0.59 14.73
N ALA A 106 -0.59 1.14 13.83
CA ALA A 106 -0.13 1.49 12.50
C ALA A 106 1.02 2.50 12.55
N LEU A 107 0.91 3.53 13.39
CA LEU A 107 1.96 4.51 13.60
C LEU A 107 3.20 3.92 14.30
N LEU A 108 3.00 3.01 15.24
CA LEU A 108 4.10 2.30 15.90
C LEU A 108 4.90 1.47 14.90
N LEU A 109 4.23 0.65 14.08
CA LEU A 109 4.89 -0.16 13.06
C LEU A 109 5.57 0.70 11.98
N PHE A 110 4.94 1.79 11.56
CA PHE A 110 5.56 2.77 10.66
C PHE A 110 6.86 3.31 11.25
N SER A 111 6.83 3.73 12.53
CA SER A 111 8.00 4.29 13.20
C SER A 111 9.12 3.25 13.35
N ILE A 112 8.78 2.02 13.72
CA ILE A 112 9.74 0.91 13.81
C ILE A 112 10.36 0.64 12.43
N CYS A 113 9.53 0.52 11.40
CA CYS A 113 9.99 0.27 10.04
C CYS A 113 10.92 1.38 9.55
N TYR A 114 10.53 2.64 9.76
CA TYR A 114 11.34 3.79 9.34
C TYR A 114 12.67 3.85 10.09
N LEU A 115 12.67 3.77 11.42
CA LEU A 115 13.88 3.97 12.24
C LEU A 115 14.86 2.80 12.14
N PHE A 116 14.38 1.57 12.16
CA PHE A 116 15.24 0.39 12.25
C PHE A 116 15.62 -0.20 10.90
N PHE A 117 14.75 -0.10 9.89
CA PHE A 117 14.98 -0.73 8.60
C PHE A 117 15.31 0.29 7.51
N TYR A 118 14.41 1.25 7.26
CA TYR A 118 14.57 2.20 6.17
C TYR A 118 15.83 3.05 6.34
N LYS A 119 16.05 3.63 7.52
CA LYS A 119 17.21 4.46 7.84
C LYS A 119 18.56 3.70 7.75
N ARG A 120 18.53 2.38 7.87
CA ARG A 120 19.72 1.51 7.73
C ARG A 120 19.90 0.92 6.33
N GLY A 121 19.07 1.31 5.36
CA GLY A 121 19.14 0.80 4.00
C GLY A 121 18.69 -0.68 3.87
N ILE A 122 17.99 -1.22 4.85
CA ILE A 122 17.48 -2.59 4.82
C ILE A 122 16.09 -2.54 4.16
N HIS A 123 16.03 -2.96 2.91
CA HIS A 123 14.83 -2.96 2.10
C HIS A 123 14.57 -4.35 1.52
N ASN A 124 13.43 -4.53 0.90
CA ASN A 124 13.03 -5.76 0.19
C ASN A 124 12.72 -6.95 1.11
N PHE A 125 11.92 -6.72 2.14
CA PHE A 125 11.35 -7.81 2.92
C PHE A 125 10.43 -8.70 2.05
N TRP A 126 10.31 -9.94 2.48
CA TRP A 126 9.41 -10.89 1.86
C TRP A 126 7.97 -10.34 1.76
N MET A 127 7.33 -10.55 0.61
CA MET A 127 5.98 -10.03 0.29
C MET A 127 5.84 -8.51 0.46
N ASN A 128 6.92 -7.73 0.32
CA ASN A 128 6.92 -6.28 0.51
C ASN A 128 6.38 -5.83 1.89
N ALA A 129 6.69 -6.58 2.93
CA ALA A 129 6.23 -6.29 4.29
C ALA A 129 6.72 -4.92 4.80
N ASP A 130 7.90 -4.48 4.39
CA ASP A 130 8.42 -3.13 4.65
C ASP A 130 7.50 -2.04 4.09
N ALA A 131 7.12 -2.16 2.82
CA ALA A 131 6.19 -1.25 2.18
C ALA A 131 4.79 -1.31 2.82
N ALA A 132 4.35 -2.51 3.22
CA ALA A 132 3.09 -2.69 3.91
C ALA A 132 3.06 -1.99 5.28
N MET A 133 4.12 -2.13 6.09
CA MET A 133 4.23 -1.42 7.37
C MET A 133 4.23 0.09 7.19
N MET A 134 4.91 0.61 6.15
CA MET A 134 4.92 2.03 5.80
C MET A 134 3.55 2.52 5.30
N ALA A 135 2.76 1.67 4.66
CA ALA A 135 1.45 2.01 4.12
C ALA A 135 0.30 1.84 5.14
N LEU A 136 0.51 1.09 6.22
CA LEU A 136 -0.52 0.78 7.21
C LEU A 136 -1.20 2.02 7.83
N PRO A 137 -0.52 3.14 8.13
CA PRO A 137 -1.18 4.36 8.61
C PRO A 137 -2.21 4.92 7.64
N PHE A 138 -1.92 4.91 6.33
CA PHE A 138 -2.86 5.38 5.32
C PHE A 138 -4.10 4.49 5.25
N PHE A 139 -3.92 3.19 5.36
CA PHE A 139 -5.01 2.23 5.44
C PHE A 139 -5.85 2.43 6.72
N ALA A 140 -5.21 2.59 7.88
CA ALA A 140 -5.88 2.83 9.15
C ALA A 140 -6.66 4.16 9.16
N LEU A 141 -6.11 5.20 8.50
CA LEU A 141 -6.82 6.46 8.27
C LEU A 141 -8.09 6.24 7.45
N GLY A 142 -8.00 5.49 6.33
CA GLY A 142 -9.16 5.16 5.51
C GLY A 142 -10.22 4.37 6.27
N TYR A 143 -9.79 3.38 7.06
CA TYR A 143 -10.69 2.59 7.91
C TYR A 143 -11.41 3.46 8.94
N ASN A 144 -10.70 4.38 9.61
CA ASN A 144 -11.28 5.32 10.54
C ASN A 144 -12.21 6.32 9.84
N TYR A 145 -11.81 6.87 8.69
CA TYR A 145 -12.62 7.79 7.91
C TYR A 145 -14.01 7.23 7.60
N ARG A 146 -14.12 5.96 7.26
CA ARG A 146 -15.40 5.29 7.00
C ARG A 146 -16.42 5.48 8.13
N TYR A 147 -15.96 5.50 9.39
CA TYR A 147 -16.85 5.62 10.55
C TYR A 147 -17.23 7.06 10.89
N TYR A 148 -16.34 8.00 10.56
CA TYR A 148 -16.55 9.43 10.84
C TYR A 148 -16.97 10.21 9.60
N ARG A 149 -17.20 9.50 8.49
CA ARG A 149 -17.47 10.10 7.19
C ARG A 149 -18.65 11.07 7.24
N THR A 150 -19.78 10.67 7.82
CA THR A 150 -21.00 11.51 7.91
C THR A 150 -20.74 12.78 8.69
N ASP A 151 -20.01 12.71 9.79
CA ASP A 151 -19.69 13.87 10.64
C ASP A 151 -18.67 14.78 9.98
N ILE A 152 -17.70 14.21 9.29
CA ILE A 152 -16.68 14.95 8.54
C ILE A 152 -17.31 15.62 7.33
N GLU A 153 -18.09 14.90 6.53
CA GLU A 153 -18.77 15.45 5.35
C GLU A 153 -19.79 16.52 5.74
N ALA A 154 -20.57 16.34 6.80
CA ALA A 154 -21.47 17.36 7.28
C ALA A 154 -20.74 18.65 7.67
N LYS A 155 -19.62 18.55 8.39
CA LYS A 155 -18.81 19.71 8.78
C LYS A 155 -18.13 20.39 7.60
N LEU A 156 -17.65 19.63 6.62
CA LEU A 156 -16.96 20.16 5.44
C LEU A 156 -17.94 20.75 4.43
N LEU A 157 -19.08 20.10 4.19
CA LEU A 157 -20.06 20.53 3.19
C LEU A 157 -20.82 21.81 3.61
N HIS A 158 -21.02 22.05 4.92
CA HIS A 158 -21.60 23.30 5.41
C HIS A 158 -20.67 24.52 5.26
N GLY A 159 -19.37 24.28 5.06
CA GLY A 159 -18.38 25.33 4.81
C GLY A 159 -17.77 25.23 3.42
N GLY A 160 -18.56 25.44 2.35
CA GLY A 160 -18.12 25.19 0.97
C GLY A 160 -16.74 25.74 0.60
N TRP A 161 -16.32 26.89 1.17
CA TRP A 161 -14.97 27.45 1.01
C TRP A 161 -13.90 26.67 1.81
N ALA A 162 -14.24 26.09 2.94
CA ALA A 162 -13.31 25.31 3.78
C ALA A 162 -12.84 24.03 3.07
N TYR A 163 -13.70 23.43 2.25
CA TYR A 163 -13.34 22.28 1.42
C TYR A 163 -12.27 22.65 0.38
N TRP A 164 -12.45 23.76 -0.32
CA TRP A 164 -11.49 24.25 -1.29
C TRP A 164 -10.17 24.67 -0.63
N LEU A 165 -10.24 25.29 0.54
CA LEU A 165 -9.08 25.69 1.30
C LEU A 165 -8.27 24.46 1.76
N LEU A 166 -8.93 23.43 2.25
CA LEU A 166 -8.31 22.15 2.61
C LEU A 166 -7.65 21.49 1.40
N PHE A 167 -8.34 21.43 0.27
CA PHE A 167 -7.82 20.86 -0.98
C PHE A 167 -6.58 21.60 -1.46
N ILE A 168 -6.62 22.92 -1.51
CA ILE A 168 -5.48 23.76 -1.92
C ILE A 168 -4.31 23.58 -0.96
N THR A 169 -4.57 23.61 0.36
CA THR A 169 -3.51 23.44 1.38
C THR A 169 -2.83 22.09 1.26
N LEU A 170 -3.60 21.00 1.11
CA LEU A 170 -3.04 19.66 0.94
C LEU A 170 -2.27 19.52 -0.39
N SER A 171 -2.74 20.16 -1.45
CA SER A 171 -2.05 20.15 -2.74
C SER A 171 -0.74 20.91 -2.67
N LEU A 172 -0.73 22.10 -2.05
CA LEU A 172 0.48 22.89 -1.84
C LEU A 172 1.48 22.17 -0.91
N ALA A 173 1.00 21.53 0.16
CA ALA A 173 1.82 20.73 1.05
C ALA A 173 2.48 19.55 0.31
N ASN A 174 1.73 18.88 -0.57
CA ASN A 174 2.27 17.78 -1.39
C ASN A 174 3.36 18.27 -2.35
N ILE A 175 3.12 19.39 -3.05
CA ILE A 175 4.11 20.01 -3.93
C ILE A 175 5.35 20.45 -3.13
N GLY A 176 5.15 21.09 -1.96
CA GLY A 176 6.23 21.53 -1.10
C GLY A 176 7.07 20.38 -0.56
N LEU A 177 6.44 19.27 -0.15
CA LEU A 177 7.14 18.07 0.29
C LEU A 177 7.92 17.40 -0.85
N GLY A 178 7.34 17.37 -2.06
CA GLY A 178 8.03 16.88 -3.26
C GLY A 178 9.26 17.71 -3.60
N TYR A 179 9.13 19.04 -3.52
CA TYR A 179 10.26 19.97 -3.74
C TYR A 179 11.36 19.82 -2.69
N LEU A 180 10.98 19.74 -1.41
CA LEU A 180 11.94 19.51 -0.32
C LEU A 180 12.67 18.17 -0.47
N ASN A 181 11.93 17.12 -0.81
CA ASN A 181 12.52 15.81 -1.03
C ASN A 181 13.53 15.83 -2.18
N TYR A 182 13.19 16.47 -3.29
CA TYR A 182 14.11 16.66 -4.41
C TYR A 182 15.41 17.40 -4.00
N HIS A 183 15.28 18.48 -3.24
CA HIS A 183 16.45 19.25 -2.79
C HIS A 183 17.30 18.54 -1.73
N LEU A 184 16.70 17.74 -0.86
CA LEU A 184 17.42 17.03 0.20
C LEU A 184 18.07 15.75 -0.27
N THR A 185 17.51 15.07 -1.25
CA THR A 185 18.00 13.76 -1.68
C THR A 185 18.76 13.81 -2.99
N GLY A 186 18.65 14.88 -3.79
CA GLY A 186 19.21 15.00 -5.14
C GLY A 186 18.67 13.95 -6.12
N VAL A 187 17.78 13.09 -5.67
CA VAL A 187 17.13 12.06 -6.45
C VAL A 187 15.68 12.50 -6.64
N GLN A 188 15.22 12.53 -7.90
CA GLN A 188 13.78 12.40 -8.14
C GLN A 188 13.42 11.04 -7.56
N VAL A 189 13.10 11.02 -6.28
CA VAL A 189 12.40 9.89 -5.73
C VAL A 189 11.04 10.01 -6.36
N ASP A 190 10.79 9.20 -7.38
CA ASP A 190 9.43 8.83 -7.71
C ASP A 190 8.84 8.35 -6.39
N MET A 191 8.26 9.33 -5.65
CA MET A 191 7.55 9.01 -4.42
C MET A 191 6.39 8.13 -4.84
N PHE A 192 6.74 6.83 -4.94
CA PHE A 192 5.85 5.72 -5.28
C PHE A 192 5.28 5.74 -6.69
#